data_e13d015443164c7718c767a2d11c11a9
#
_entry.id   e13d015443164c7718c767a2d11c11a9
#
_cell.length_a   1.000
_cell.length_b   1.000
_cell.length_c   1.000
_cell.angle_alpha   90.00
_cell.angle_beta   90.00
_cell.angle_gamma   90.00
#
_symmetry.space_group_name_H-M   'P 1'
#
loop_
_entity.id
_entity.type
_entity.pdbx_description
1 polymer ?
#
loop_
_entity_poly.entity_id
_entity_poly.type
_entity_poly.pdbx_seq_one_letter_code
_entity_poly.pdbx_strand_id
1 'polypeptide(L)'
;MSKLKNSLILSALIFLFSCGKNKIKRYEQNLETLKLLVDNINNYYESSDSSALDISQYFTSDFTFFSFTAGSPKGVPASFTEYQDGILSQLKKNGFSLEIGHSIYLPGIDENTYEIDGSVRVYSKATISRENTVELSAYRTVNFKNGKISGIWEWADYGGAIKQIYE
;
A
#
# COMPACT_ATOMS: atom_id res chain seq x y z
N MET A 1 -4.15 -26.08 -47.13
CA MET A 1 -3.37 -26.15 -45.89
C MET A 1 -2.83 -24.79 -45.39
N SER A 2 -2.63 -23.76 -46.22
CA SER A 2 -2.09 -22.45 -45.79
C SER A 2 -3.09 -21.60 -44.98
N LYS A 3 -4.38 -21.62 -45.30
CA LYS A 3 -5.40 -20.85 -44.59
C LYS A 3 -5.60 -21.26 -43.11
N LEU A 4 -5.41 -22.56 -42.80
CA LEU A 4 -5.55 -23.06 -41.44
C LEU A 4 -4.38 -22.63 -40.54
N LYS A 5 -3.15 -22.56 -41.08
CA LYS A 5 -1.96 -22.09 -40.36
C LYS A 5 -2.06 -20.61 -40.02
N ASN A 6 -2.56 -19.78 -40.94
CA ASN A 6 -2.71 -18.33 -40.69
C ASN A 6 -3.79 -18.02 -39.63
N SER A 7 -4.87 -18.83 -39.58
CA SER A 7 -5.91 -18.67 -38.56
C SER A 7 -5.42 -19.04 -37.15
N LEU A 8 -4.58 -20.06 -37.03
CA LEU A 8 -3.99 -20.48 -35.75
C LEU A 8 -2.99 -19.43 -35.20
N ILE A 9 -2.19 -18.83 -36.10
CA ILE A 9 -1.23 -17.78 -35.67
C ILE A 9 -1.98 -16.50 -35.25
N LEU A 10 -3.07 -16.14 -35.95
CA LEU A 10 -3.85 -14.94 -35.57
C LEU A 10 -4.57 -15.12 -34.23
N SER A 11 -5.13 -16.31 -33.94
CA SER A 11 -5.74 -16.59 -32.66
C SER A 11 -4.69 -16.60 -31.48
N ALA A 12 -3.51 -17.14 -31.71
CA ALA A 12 -2.43 -17.13 -30.71
C ALA A 12 -1.98 -15.69 -30.38
N LEU A 13 -1.87 -14.81 -31.38
CA LEU A 13 -1.55 -13.39 -31.18
C LEU A 13 -2.61 -12.67 -30.33
N ILE A 14 -3.91 -12.93 -30.56
CA ILE A 14 -5.00 -12.31 -29.79
C ILE A 14 -4.94 -12.72 -28.31
N PHE A 15 -4.58 -13.96 -27.99
CA PHE A 15 -4.42 -14.43 -26.62
C PHE A 15 -3.25 -13.76 -25.89
N LEU A 16 -2.14 -13.50 -26.57
CA LEU A 16 -0.98 -12.82 -25.96
C LEU A 16 -1.28 -11.36 -25.58
N PHE A 17 -2.02 -10.63 -26.42
CA PHE A 17 -2.44 -9.25 -26.13
C PHE A 17 -3.51 -9.15 -25.02
N SER A 18 -4.33 -10.18 -24.83
CA SER A 18 -5.37 -10.22 -23.80
C SER A 18 -4.78 -10.38 -22.40
N CYS A 19 -3.72 -11.15 -22.23
CA CYS A 19 -3.11 -11.43 -20.92
C CYS A 19 -2.47 -10.17 -20.30
N GLY A 20 -1.75 -9.37 -21.08
CA GLY A 20 -1.13 -8.12 -20.60
C GLY A 20 -2.15 -7.07 -20.17
N LYS A 21 -3.26 -6.91 -20.90
CA LYS A 21 -4.33 -5.97 -20.56
C LYS A 21 -5.00 -6.31 -19.21
N ASN A 22 -5.18 -7.58 -18.89
CA ASN A 22 -5.76 -8.03 -17.64
C ASN A 22 -4.87 -7.73 -16.43
N LYS A 23 -3.54 -7.80 -16.57
CA LYS A 23 -2.58 -7.50 -15.51
C LYS A 23 -2.56 -6.00 -15.19
N ILE A 24 -2.53 -5.15 -16.21
CA ILE A 24 -2.61 -3.69 -16.06
C ILE A 24 -3.93 -3.30 -15.40
N LYS A 25 -5.06 -3.81 -15.87
CA LYS A 25 -6.37 -3.54 -15.28
C LYS A 25 -6.43 -3.95 -13.80
N ARG A 26 -5.84 -5.08 -13.43
CA ARG A 26 -5.77 -5.52 -12.04
C ARG A 26 -4.93 -4.56 -11.20
N TYR A 27 -3.78 -4.10 -11.70
CA TYR A 27 -2.98 -3.07 -11.03
C TYR A 27 -3.77 -1.77 -10.83
N GLU A 28 -4.46 -1.28 -11.85
CA GLU A 28 -5.28 -0.05 -11.77
C GLU A 28 -6.38 -0.17 -10.70
N GLN A 29 -7.08 -1.30 -10.63
CA GLN A 29 -8.10 -1.56 -9.61
C GLN A 29 -7.50 -1.61 -8.20
N ASN A 30 -6.36 -2.26 -8.04
CA ASN A 30 -5.65 -2.34 -6.76
C ASN A 30 -5.11 -0.97 -6.32
N LEU A 31 -4.61 -0.17 -7.27
CA LEU A 31 -4.18 1.20 -7.03
C LEU A 31 -5.33 2.08 -6.53
N GLU A 32 -6.52 1.94 -7.13
CA GLU A 32 -7.71 2.67 -6.67
C GLU A 32 -8.09 2.28 -5.24
N THR A 33 -8.10 0.99 -4.92
CA THR A 33 -8.31 0.50 -3.55
C THR A 33 -7.33 1.13 -2.56
N LEU A 34 -6.04 1.22 -2.94
CA LEU A 34 -5.01 1.82 -2.10
C LEU A 34 -5.21 3.32 -1.90
N LYS A 35 -5.59 4.07 -2.94
CA LYS A 35 -5.89 5.50 -2.83
C LYS A 35 -7.07 5.76 -1.91
N LEU A 36 -8.15 4.98 -2.04
CA LEU A 36 -9.30 5.08 -1.14
C LEU A 36 -8.92 4.78 0.32
N LEU A 37 -8.02 3.84 0.58
CA LEU A 37 -7.48 3.61 1.92
C LEU A 37 -6.72 4.84 2.44
N VAL A 38 -5.85 5.43 1.63
CA VAL A 38 -5.08 6.63 2.01
C VAL A 38 -6.02 7.79 2.33
N ASP A 39 -7.04 8.02 1.50
CA ASP A 39 -8.04 9.06 1.73
C ASP A 39 -8.82 8.83 3.03
N ASN A 40 -9.20 7.57 3.33
CA ASN A 40 -9.86 7.25 4.60
C ASN A 40 -8.96 7.47 5.82
N ILE A 41 -7.67 7.16 5.73
CA ILE A 41 -6.71 7.42 6.80
C ILE A 41 -6.56 8.94 7.01
N ASN A 42 -6.39 9.72 5.95
CA ASN A 42 -6.28 11.17 6.03
C ASN A 42 -7.55 11.78 6.65
N ASN A 43 -8.73 11.43 6.16
CA ASN A 43 -10.01 11.88 6.69
C ASN A 43 -10.19 11.54 8.18
N TYR A 44 -9.73 10.37 8.61
CA TYR A 44 -9.74 9.99 10.02
C TYR A 44 -8.91 10.94 10.88
N TYR A 45 -7.72 11.34 10.42
CA TYR A 45 -6.87 12.25 11.16
C TYR A 45 -7.34 13.71 11.10
N GLU A 46 -7.95 14.14 10.00
CA GLU A 46 -8.55 15.49 9.86
C GLU A 46 -9.81 15.67 10.70
N SER A 47 -10.56 14.59 10.92
CA SER A 47 -11.79 14.63 11.69
C SER A 47 -11.51 14.91 13.16
N SER A 48 -12.27 15.84 13.76
CA SER A 48 -12.32 16.02 15.22
C SER A 48 -13.10 14.92 15.94
N ASP A 49 -13.80 14.05 15.18
CA ASP A 49 -14.54 12.94 15.72
C ASP A 49 -13.59 11.87 16.30
N SER A 50 -13.88 11.41 17.52
CA SER A 50 -13.17 10.32 18.17
C SER A 50 -13.66 8.93 17.77
N SER A 51 -14.50 8.84 16.72
CA SER A 51 -14.97 7.56 16.18
C SER A 51 -13.78 6.66 15.86
N ALA A 52 -13.98 5.36 16.01
CA ALA A 52 -12.94 4.38 15.69
C ALA A 52 -12.64 4.40 14.17
N LEU A 53 -11.37 4.31 13.82
CA LEU A 53 -10.96 4.08 12.44
C LEU A 53 -11.49 2.70 12.00
N ASP A 54 -12.28 2.64 10.93
CA ASP A 54 -12.69 1.38 10.29
C ASP A 54 -12.23 1.36 8.84
N ILE A 55 -11.15 0.62 8.61
CA ILE A 55 -10.57 0.38 7.29
C ILE A 55 -10.62 -1.11 6.91
N SER A 56 -11.33 -1.95 7.67
CA SER A 56 -11.37 -3.41 7.51
C SER A 56 -11.81 -3.86 6.11
N GLN A 57 -12.66 -3.08 5.45
CA GLN A 57 -13.15 -3.38 4.09
C GLN A 57 -12.04 -3.48 3.04
N TYR A 58 -10.90 -2.82 3.24
CA TYR A 58 -9.77 -2.80 2.30
C TYR A 58 -8.84 -3.99 2.44
N PHE A 59 -8.93 -4.77 3.53
CA PHE A 59 -7.96 -5.80 3.88
C PHE A 59 -8.52 -7.21 3.79
N THR A 60 -7.64 -8.18 3.54
CA THR A 60 -7.96 -9.60 3.67
C THR A 60 -7.91 -10.03 5.14
N SER A 61 -8.56 -11.14 5.48
CA SER A 61 -8.53 -11.69 6.85
C SER A 61 -7.15 -12.20 7.28
N ASP A 62 -6.28 -12.52 6.32
CA ASP A 62 -4.91 -12.98 6.50
C ASP A 62 -3.86 -11.87 6.29
N PHE A 63 -4.28 -10.59 6.37
CA PHE A 63 -3.39 -9.45 6.21
C PHE A 63 -2.26 -9.43 7.24
N THR A 64 -1.08 -9.03 6.78
CA THR A 64 0.08 -8.76 7.64
C THR A 64 0.77 -7.47 7.21
N PHE A 65 1.06 -6.62 8.19
CA PHE A 65 1.93 -5.45 8.04
C PHE A 65 3.33 -5.80 8.53
N PHE A 66 4.37 -5.37 7.80
CA PHE A 66 5.77 -5.50 8.20
C PHE A 66 6.42 -4.13 8.24
N SER A 67 6.92 -3.71 9.39
CA SER A 67 7.73 -2.51 9.55
C SER A 67 9.22 -2.86 9.58
N PHE A 68 10.01 -2.28 8.67
CA PHE A 68 11.46 -2.48 8.59
C PHE A 68 12.17 -1.32 9.27
N THR A 69 12.38 -1.45 10.56
CA THR A 69 13.12 -0.48 11.37
C THR A 69 14.60 -0.86 11.44
N ALA A 70 15.47 0.09 11.78
CA ALA A 70 16.88 -0.19 12.02
C ALA A 70 17.04 -1.27 13.08
N GLY A 71 17.88 -2.26 12.84
CA GLY A 71 18.08 -3.42 13.72
C GLY A 71 17.08 -4.57 13.53
N SER A 72 16.06 -4.43 12.67
CA SER A 72 15.06 -5.46 12.40
C SER A 72 15.04 -5.86 10.92
N PRO A 73 16.08 -6.56 10.42
CA PRO A 73 16.23 -6.85 8.98
C PRO A 73 15.16 -7.79 8.43
N LYS A 74 14.45 -8.53 9.27
CA LYS A 74 13.32 -9.41 8.88
C LYS A 74 11.98 -8.67 8.91
N GLY A 75 11.96 -7.41 9.34
CA GLY A 75 10.76 -6.65 9.63
C GLY A 75 10.10 -7.07 10.95
N VAL A 76 9.30 -6.19 11.50
CA VAL A 76 8.44 -6.46 12.67
C VAL A 76 7.02 -6.66 12.15
N PRO A 77 6.43 -7.86 12.27
CA PRO A 77 5.09 -8.12 11.80
C PRO A 77 4.04 -7.51 12.73
N ALA A 78 2.92 -7.11 12.16
CA ALA A 78 1.71 -6.73 12.87
C ALA A 78 0.48 -7.27 12.14
N SER A 79 -0.49 -7.76 12.89
CA SER A 79 -1.81 -8.15 12.39
C SER A 79 -2.62 -6.92 11.98
N PHE A 80 -3.79 -7.14 11.35
CA PHE A 80 -4.71 -6.06 11.01
C PHE A 80 -5.11 -5.22 12.23
N THR A 81 -5.46 -5.86 13.34
CA THR A 81 -5.84 -5.17 14.58
C THR A 81 -4.69 -4.35 15.15
N GLU A 82 -3.47 -4.89 15.17
CA GLU A 82 -2.29 -4.15 15.63
C GLU A 82 -1.96 -2.98 14.71
N TYR A 83 -2.14 -3.12 13.38
CA TYR A 83 -1.94 -2.04 12.43
C TYR A 83 -2.98 -0.93 12.60
N GLN A 84 -4.28 -1.27 12.63
CA GLN A 84 -5.37 -0.30 12.76
C GLN A 84 -5.40 0.35 14.14
N ASP A 85 -5.44 -0.46 15.21
CA ASP A 85 -5.69 0.02 16.56
C ASP A 85 -4.41 0.33 17.31
N GLY A 86 -3.36 -0.50 17.14
CA GLY A 86 -2.09 -0.35 17.84
C GLY A 86 -1.18 0.71 17.21
N ILE A 87 -1.25 0.92 15.88
CA ILE A 87 -0.43 1.92 15.19
C ILE A 87 -1.26 3.15 14.86
N LEU A 88 -2.19 3.07 13.91
CA LEU A 88 -2.89 4.25 13.40
C LEU A 88 -3.77 4.93 14.45
N SER A 89 -4.66 4.18 15.11
CA SER A 89 -5.54 4.75 16.13
C SER A 89 -4.77 5.22 17.37
N GLN A 90 -3.70 4.52 17.74
CA GLN A 90 -2.89 4.90 18.90
C GLN A 90 -2.11 6.19 18.66
N LEU A 91 -1.60 6.46 17.47
CA LEU A 91 -0.99 7.74 17.12
C LEU A 91 -1.97 8.90 17.38
N LYS A 92 -3.20 8.81 16.86
CA LYS A 92 -4.23 9.85 17.07
C LYS A 92 -4.61 10.00 18.53
N LYS A 93 -4.79 8.91 19.30
CA LYS A 93 -5.07 8.93 20.73
C LYS A 93 -3.96 9.60 21.52
N ASN A 94 -2.72 9.49 21.08
CA ASN A 94 -1.57 10.17 21.68
C ASN A 94 -1.42 11.63 21.24
N GLY A 95 -2.38 12.18 20.52
CA GLY A 95 -2.41 13.57 20.07
C GLY A 95 -1.57 13.87 18.84
N PHE A 96 -1.14 12.83 18.10
CA PHE A 96 -0.48 13.04 16.80
C PHE A 96 -1.50 13.24 15.69
N SER A 97 -1.18 14.13 14.75
CA SER A 97 -1.79 14.21 13.44
C SER A 97 -0.89 13.51 12.41
N LEU A 98 -1.49 12.87 11.43
CA LEU A 98 -0.81 12.24 10.30
C LEU A 98 -1.52 12.67 9.00
N GLU A 99 -0.76 13.16 8.04
CA GLU A 99 -1.21 13.41 6.67
C GLU A 99 -0.31 12.64 5.70
N ILE A 100 -0.90 11.75 4.92
CA ILE A 100 -0.21 11.08 3.81
C ILE A 100 -0.38 11.96 2.57
N GLY A 101 0.67 12.70 2.22
CA GLY A 101 0.66 13.67 1.15
C GLY A 101 1.05 13.08 -0.20
N HIS A 102 1.90 13.81 -0.94
CA HIS A 102 2.31 13.41 -2.29
C HIS A 102 2.89 11.98 -2.34
N SER A 103 2.38 11.20 -3.26
CA SER A 103 2.80 9.81 -3.45
C SER A 103 3.03 9.48 -4.91
N ILE A 104 4.10 8.73 -5.19
CA ILE A 104 4.40 8.14 -6.49
C ILE A 104 4.05 6.67 -6.43
N TYR A 105 3.15 6.23 -7.31
CA TYR A 105 2.69 4.85 -7.39
C TYR A 105 3.25 4.18 -8.64
N LEU A 106 3.88 3.03 -8.46
CA LEU A 106 4.45 2.22 -9.53
C LEU A 106 3.90 0.80 -9.47
N PRO A 107 3.72 0.12 -10.62
CA PRO A 107 3.34 -1.28 -10.63
C PRO A 107 4.47 -2.15 -10.05
N GLY A 108 4.10 -3.15 -9.28
CA GLY A 108 5.01 -4.21 -8.90
C GLY A 108 5.25 -5.18 -10.06
N ILE A 109 6.39 -5.85 -10.00
CA ILE A 109 6.86 -6.81 -11.01
C ILE A 109 7.19 -8.12 -10.32
N ASP A 110 6.66 -9.21 -10.85
CA ASP A 110 6.99 -10.57 -10.43
C ASP A 110 8.47 -10.88 -10.76
N GLU A 111 9.22 -11.37 -9.77
CA GLU A 111 10.67 -11.58 -9.87
C GLU A 111 11.08 -12.68 -10.86
N ASN A 112 10.17 -13.60 -11.18
CA ASN A 112 10.46 -14.74 -12.06
C ASN A 112 10.03 -14.46 -13.51
N THR A 113 8.90 -13.76 -13.69
CA THR A 113 8.32 -13.51 -15.01
C THR A 113 8.62 -12.13 -15.56
N TYR A 114 9.07 -11.20 -14.70
CA TYR A 114 9.29 -9.78 -15.02
C TYR A 114 8.06 -9.05 -15.54
N GLU A 115 6.87 -9.57 -15.23
CA GLU A 115 5.60 -9.00 -15.63
C GLU A 115 4.92 -8.31 -14.45
N ILE A 116 4.01 -7.35 -14.75
CA ILE A 116 3.19 -6.69 -13.72
C ILE A 116 2.39 -7.75 -12.96
N ASP A 117 2.53 -7.78 -11.62
CA ASP A 117 1.92 -8.76 -10.74
C ASP A 117 0.64 -8.27 -10.02
N GLY A 118 0.31 -6.99 -10.21
CA GLY A 118 -0.84 -6.32 -9.59
C GLY A 118 -0.56 -5.73 -8.20
N SER A 119 0.65 -5.91 -7.65
CA SER A 119 1.07 -5.19 -6.46
C SER A 119 1.39 -3.72 -6.77
N VAL A 120 1.45 -2.87 -5.74
CA VAL A 120 1.76 -1.45 -5.85
C VAL A 120 3.01 -1.13 -5.04
N ARG A 121 3.95 -0.42 -5.66
CA ARG A 121 5.12 0.18 -5.00
C ARG A 121 4.82 1.64 -4.76
N VAL A 122 5.03 2.12 -3.54
CA VAL A 122 4.68 3.50 -3.15
C VAL A 122 5.89 4.19 -2.56
N TYR A 123 6.21 5.35 -3.12
CA TYR A 123 7.07 6.33 -2.49
C TYR A 123 6.18 7.47 -2.02
N SER A 124 6.00 7.63 -0.72
CA SER A 124 5.12 8.64 -0.16
C SER A 124 5.88 9.62 0.73
N LYS A 125 5.39 10.85 0.75
CA LYS A 125 5.72 11.85 1.75
C LYS A 125 4.55 11.92 2.72
N ALA A 126 4.84 11.85 4.01
CA ALA A 126 3.86 12.04 5.05
C ALA A 126 4.31 13.17 5.99
N THR A 127 3.36 13.82 6.62
CA THR A 127 3.59 14.82 7.66
C THR A 127 3.04 14.28 8.97
N ILE A 128 3.86 14.25 10.01
CA ILE A 128 3.45 13.91 11.36
C ILE A 128 3.60 15.15 12.21
N SER A 129 2.56 15.51 12.94
CA SER A 129 2.53 16.71 13.77
C SER A 129 2.01 16.41 15.17
N ARG A 130 2.56 17.10 16.18
CA ARG A 130 2.06 17.20 17.53
C ARG A 130 2.50 18.52 18.12
N GLU A 131 3.64 18.61 18.81
CA GLU A 131 4.25 19.87 19.29
C GLU A 131 4.98 20.57 18.14
N ASN A 132 5.70 19.79 17.34
CA ASN A 132 6.34 20.20 16.10
C ASN A 132 5.79 19.41 14.92
N THR A 133 6.11 19.86 13.71
CA THR A 133 5.73 19.18 12.45
C THR A 133 6.96 18.65 11.77
N VAL A 134 6.97 17.36 11.43
CA VAL A 134 8.07 16.67 10.77
C VAL A 134 7.60 16.00 9.50
N GLU A 135 8.35 16.16 8.42
CA GLU A 135 8.14 15.43 7.18
C GLU A 135 8.85 14.08 7.21
N LEU A 136 8.15 13.03 6.83
CA LEU A 136 8.63 11.66 6.76
C LEU A 136 8.48 11.12 5.34
N SER A 137 9.55 10.53 4.81
CA SER A 137 9.48 9.74 3.58
C SER A 137 9.34 8.26 3.90
N ALA A 138 8.44 7.59 3.20
CA ALA A 138 8.23 6.15 3.34
C ALA A 138 8.25 5.46 1.97
N TYR A 139 8.83 4.26 1.94
CA TYR A 139 8.67 3.33 0.83
C TYR A 139 7.81 2.16 1.28
N ARG A 140 6.83 1.79 0.46
CA ARG A 140 5.94 0.66 0.73
C ARG A 140 5.84 -0.26 -0.47
N THR A 141 5.73 -1.53 -0.17
CA THR A 141 5.26 -2.56 -1.07
C THR A 141 3.90 -3.03 -0.60
N VAL A 142 2.89 -2.96 -1.45
CA VAL A 142 1.51 -3.33 -1.12
C VAL A 142 1.07 -4.47 -2.02
N ASN A 143 0.78 -5.62 -1.43
CA ASN A 143 0.30 -6.80 -2.13
C ASN A 143 -1.22 -6.94 -2.00
N PHE A 144 -1.83 -7.55 -3.01
CA PHE A 144 -3.29 -7.69 -3.11
C PHE A 144 -3.70 -9.12 -3.40
N LYS A 145 -4.85 -9.50 -2.86
CA LYS A 145 -5.54 -10.76 -3.13
C LYS A 145 -7.03 -10.46 -3.31
N ASN A 146 -7.56 -10.74 -4.49
CA ASN A 146 -8.97 -10.48 -4.85
C ASN A 146 -9.38 -9.01 -4.64
N GLY A 147 -8.52 -8.04 -5.01
CA GLY A 147 -8.80 -6.61 -4.89
C GLY A 147 -8.66 -6.04 -3.47
N LYS A 148 -8.31 -6.86 -2.48
CA LYS A 148 -8.04 -6.44 -1.10
C LYS A 148 -6.56 -6.52 -0.78
N ILE A 149 -6.09 -5.66 0.10
CA ILE A 149 -4.71 -5.61 0.57
C ILE A 149 -4.44 -6.84 1.45
N SER A 150 -3.49 -7.66 1.05
CA SER A 150 -3.09 -8.88 1.78
C SER A 150 -1.78 -8.70 2.56
N GLY A 151 -0.99 -7.68 2.25
CA GLY A 151 0.23 -7.36 2.99
C GLY A 151 0.79 -6.01 2.61
N ILE A 152 1.42 -5.36 3.60
CA ILE A 152 2.17 -4.12 3.43
C ILE A 152 3.56 -4.33 4.03
N TRP A 153 4.60 -4.02 3.27
CA TRP A 153 5.98 -3.94 3.73
C TRP A 153 6.40 -2.48 3.68
N GLU A 154 6.81 -1.92 4.83
CA GLU A 154 7.09 -0.51 4.95
C GLU A 154 8.49 -0.24 5.49
N TRP A 155 9.20 0.66 4.82
CA TRP A 155 10.47 1.24 5.24
C TRP A 155 10.26 2.73 5.51
N ALA A 156 10.33 3.13 6.78
CA ALA A 156 10.18 4.51 7.22
C ALA A 156 10.93 4.74 8.53
N ASP A 157 11.52 5.93 8.71
CA ASP A 157 12.21 6.30 9.95
C ASP A 157 11.26 7.01 10.93
N TYR A 158 10.32 6.27 11.47
CA TYR A 158 9.42 6.79 12.50
C TYR A 158 10.16 7.19 13.79
N GLY A 159 11.23 6.49 14.15
CA GLY A 159 12.03 6.80 15.34
C GLY A 159 12.68 8.18 15.25
N GLY A 160 13.30 8.48 14.10
CA GLY A 160 13.87 9.79 13.85
C GLY A 160 12.83 10.89 13.76
N ALA A 161 11.67 10.63 13.14
CA ALA A 161 10.58 11.59 13.07
C ALA A 161 10.01 11.91 14.46
N ILE A 162 9.70 10.90 15.28
CA ILE A 162 9.17 11.10 16.62
C ILE A 162 10.17 11.86 17.50
N LYS A 163 11.47 11.54 17.40
CA LYS A 163 12.50 12.28 18.14
C LYS A 163 12.47 13.79 17.82
N GLN A 164 12.41 14.16 16.54
CA GLN A 164 12.35 15.55 16.08
C GLN A 164 11.07 16.29 16.53
N ILE A 165 9.97 15.59 16.75
CA ILE A 165 8.71 16.19 17.22
C ILE A 165 8.85 16.69 18.67
N TYR A 166 9.72 16.08 19.48
CA TYR A 166 9.93 16.40 20.88
C TYR A 166 11.18 17.25 21.15
N GLU A 167 11.99 17.54 20.14
CA GLU A 167 13.14 18.45 20.22
C GLU A 167 12.70 19.89 19.87
#